data_ff428bfa395bf1dd59b2b122e56810e3
#
_entry.id   ff428bfa395bf1dd59b2b122e56810e3
#
_cell.length_a   1.000
_cell.length_b   1.000
_cell.length_c   1.000
_cell.angle_alpha   90.00
_cell.angle_beta   90.00
_cell.angle_gamma   90.00
#
_symmetry.space_group_name_H-M   'P 1'
#
loop_
_entity.id
_entity.type
_entity.pdbx_description
1 polymer ?
#
loop_
_entity_poly.entity_id
_entity_poly.type
_entity_poly.pdbx_seq_one_letter_code
_entity_poly.pdbx_strand_id
1 'polypeptide(L)'
;MLSFTAPSYPLESRRQKEEGTVALSLLLGTDGRVAEISIASSSGFARLDKAALESVRKWRWAPIMRGGEAVTVRGTVKIPFIIKH
;
A
#
# COMPACT_ATOMS: atom_id res chain seq x y z
N MET A 1 -13.66 -0.62 -1.20
CA MET A 1 -12.52 -1.27 -1.89
C MET A 1 -13.02 -2.48 -2.66
N LEU A 2 -12.70 -2.57 -3.93
CA LEU A 2 -13.19 -3.65 -4.81
C LEU A 2 -12.28 -4.87 -4.78
N SER A 3 -10.97 -4.68 -4.64
CA SER A 3 -10.01 -5.76 -4.64
C SER A 3 -8.86 -5.41 -3.71
N PHE A 4 -8.49 -6.38 -2.89
CA PHE A 4 -7.47 -6.23 -1.87
C PHE A 4 -6.49 -7.41 -1.95
N THR A 5 -5.21 -7.10 -2.06
CA THR A 5 -4.16 -8.11 -1.99
C THR A 5 -3.39 -7.89 -0.69
N ALA A 6 -3.44 -8.87 0.21
CA ALA A 6 -2.71 -8.77 1.47
C ALA A 6 -1.21 -8.71 1.20
N PRO A 7 -0.48 -7.80 1.86
CA PRO A 7 0.97 -7.75 1.71
C PRO A 7 1.61 -9.05 2.17
N SER A 8 2.54 -9.54 1.36
CA SER A 8 3.29 -10.75 1.65
C SER A 8 4.48 -10.40 2.53
N TYR A 9 4.61 -11.06 3.67
CA TYR A 9 5.76 -10.85 4.54
C TYR A 9 6.95 -11.61 3.92
N PRO A 10 8.01 -10.91 3.47
CA PRO A 10 9.14 -11.59 2.84
C PRO A 10 9.78 -12.61 3.81
N LEU A 11 10.07 -13.80 3.30
CA LEU A 11 10.64 -14.88 4.12
C LEU A 11 11.94 -14.46 4.81
N GLU A 12 12.82 -13.79 4.07
CA GLU A 12 14.08 -13.33 4.62
C GLU A 12 13.88 -12.29 5.73
N SER A 13 12.87 -11.42 5.58
CA SER A 13 12.54 -10.46 6.61
C SER A 13 12.08 -11.15 7.88
N ARG A 14 11.30 -12.23 7.75
CA ARG A 14 10.86 -13.01 8.90
C ARG A 14 12.04 -13.70 9.60
N ARG A 15 12.97 -14.23 8.83
CA ARG A 15 14.19 -14.86 9.36
C ARG A 15 15.06 -13.86 10.12
N GLN A 16 15.16 -12.65 9.58
CA GLN A 16 15.95 -11.58 10.19
C GLN A 16 15.19 -10.82 11.27
N LYS A 17 13.94 -11.19 11.51
CA LYS A 17 13.05 -10.53 12.48
C LYS A 17 12.89 -9.04 12.19
N GLU A 18 12.78 -8.70 10.92
CA GLU A 18 12.55 -7.33 10.50
C GLU A 18 11.07 -6.98 10.70
N GLU A 19 10.82 -5.95 11.48
CA GLU A 19 9.48 -5.46 11.76
C GLU A 19 9.45 -3.95 11.57
N GLY A 20 8.31 -3.43 11.17
CA GLY A 20 8.13 -1.99 11.01
C GLY A 20 6.87 -1.69 10.25
N THR A 21 6.55 -0.41 10.15
CA THR A 21 5.37 0.06 9.42
C THR A 21 5.81 0.86 8.21
N VAL A 22 5.23 0.53 7.06
CA VAL A 22 5.45 1.29 5.81
C VAL A 22 4.26 2.19 5.59
N ALA A 23 4.50 3.49 5.44
CA ALA A 23 3.47 4.43 5.04
C ALA A 23 3.64 4.75 3.56
N LEU A 24 2.58 4.57 2.79
CA LEU A 24 2.58 4.80 1.36
C LEU A 24 1.66 5.95 1.02
N SER A 25 2.14 6.86 0.19
CA SER A 25 1.33 7.94 -0.37
C SER A 25 0.87 7.51 -1.75
N LEU A 26 -0.42 7.60 -2.02
CA LEU A 26 -0.96 7.20 -3.32
C LEU A 26 -1.89 8.23 -3.91
N LEU A 27 -1.99 8.16 -5.22
CA LEU A 27 -2.99 8.90 -5.99
C LEU A 27 -3.90 7.87 -6.64
N LEU A 28 -5.18 7.90 -6.29
CA LEU A 28 -6.19 7.07 -6.92
C LEU A 28 -6.70 7.75 -8.16
N GLY A 29 -6.67 7.03 -9.28
CA GLY A 29 -7.18 7.53 -10.53
C GLY A 29 -8.71 7.48 -10.59
N THR A 30 -9.27 8.06 -11.63
CA THR A 30 -10.72 8.12 -11.84
C THR A 30 -11.33 6.74 -12.08
N ASP A 31 -10.50 5.74 -12.41
CA ASP A 31 -10.93 4.36 -12.61
C ASP A 31 -10.83 3.50 -11.35
N GLY A 32 -10.45 4.09 -10.21
CA GLY A 32 -10.27 3.36 -8.96
C GLY A 32 -8.96 2.63 -8.83
N ARG A 33 -8.06 2.79 -9.78
CA ARG A 33 -6.73 2.18 -9.74
C ARG A 33 -5.72 3.13 -9.12
N VAL A 34 -4.65 2.56 -8.57
CA VAL A 34 -3.54 3.35 -8.05
C VAL A 34 -2.76 3.92 -9.24
N ALA A 35 -2.89 5.23 -9.48
CA ALA A 35 -2.23 5.91 -10.57
C ALA A 35 -0.78 6.25 -10.23
N GLU A 36 -0.52 6.64 -8.97
CA GLU A 36 0.81 6.94 -8.47
C GLU A 36 0.94 6.37 -7.07
N ILE A 37 2.15 5.92 -6.73
CA ILE A 37 2.44 5.40 -5.39
C ILE A 37 3.90 5.71 -5.05
N SER A 38 4.13 6.11 -3.81
CA SER A 38 5.47 6.35 -3.31
C SER A 38 5.53 6.04 -1.82
N ILE A 39 6.74 5.83 -1.31
CA ILE A 39 6.94 5.58 0.11
C ILE A 39 7.01 6.93 0.83
N ALA A 40 6.03 7.18 1.70
CA ALA A 40 6.00 8.38 2.52
C ALA A 40 6.87 8.20 3.77
N SER A 41 6.88 6.99 4.34
CA SER A 41 7.70 6.66 5.49
C SER A 41 8.12 5.20 5.40
N SER A 42 9.43 4.97 5.47
CA SER A 42 10.00 3.63 5.39
C SER A 42 9.85 2.88 6.72
N SER A 43 9.76 1.56 6.64
CA SER A 43 9.83 0.69 7.81
C SER A 43 11.25 0.63 8.38
N GLY A 44 12.23 1.08 7.61
CA GLY A 44 13.65 0.90 7.91
C GLY A 44 14.26 -0.30 7.20
N PHE A 45 13.44 -1.09 6.49
CA PHE A 45 13.89 -2.29 5.79
C PHE A 45 13.38 -2.29 4.36
N ALA A 46 14.30 -2.31 3.42
CA ALA A 46 13.96 -2.24 1.99
C ALA A 46 13.04 -3.37 1.53
N ARG A 47 13.21 -4.58 2.10
CA ARG A 47 12.37 -5.73 1.75
C ARG A 47 10.91 -5.50 2.11
N LEU A 48 10.65 -4.93 3.29
CA LEU A 48 9.30 -4.64 3.76
C LEU A 48 8.67 -3.53 2.93
N ASP A 49 9.45 -2.49 2.66
CA ASP A 49 8.99 -1.35 1.85
C ASP A 49 8.56 -1.81 0.47
N LYS A 50 9.37 -2.66 -0.15
CA LYS A 50 9.09 -3.19 -1.49
C LYS A 50 7.85 -4.07 -1.48
N ALA A 51 7.71 -4.94 -0.48
CA ALA A 51 6.56 -5.83 -0.36
C ALA A 51 5.27 -5.05 -0.24
N ALA A 52 5.27 -3.99 0.59
CA ALA A 52 4.11 -3.13 0.76
C ALA A 52 3.76 -2.41 -0.54
N LEU A 53 4.76 -1.85 -1.21
CA LEU A 53 4.57 -1.13 -2.45
C LEU A 53 3.94 -2.00 -3.53
N GLU A 54 4.45 -3.21 -3.71
CA GLU A 54 3.97 -4.14 -4.72
C GLU A 54 2.56 -4.62 -4.45
N SER A 55 2.20 -4.83 -3.18
CA SER A 55 0.84 -5.25 -2.82
C SER A 55 -0.17 -4.14 -3.05
N VAL A 56 0.10 -2.95 -2.51
CA VAL A 56 -0.84 -1.83 -2.58
C VAL A 56 -1.06 -1.38 -4.01
N ARG A 57 -0.05 -1.45 -4.85
CA ARG A 57 -0.15 -1.10 -6.27
C ARG A 57 -1.26 -1.87 -6.98
N LYS A 58 -1.56 -3.08 -6.53
CA LYS A 58 -2.57 -3.96 -7.14
C LYS A 58 -3.97 -3.76 -6.58
N TRP A 59 -4.12 -2.95 -5.52
CA TRP A 59 -5.42 -2.72 -4.91
C TRP A 59 -6.33 -1.96 -5.87
N ARG A 60 -7.63 -2.18 -5.71
CA ARG A 60 -8.67 -1.52 -6.51
C ARG A 60 -9.71 -0.94 -5.59
N TRP A 61 -10.11 0.28 -5.88
CA TRP A 61 -11.19 0.97 -5.18
C TRP A 61 -12.31 1.27 -6.15
N ALA A 62 -13.53 1.43 -5.62
CA ALA A 62 -14.61 2.00 -6.40
C ALA A 62 -14.22 3.45 -6.73
N PRO A 63 -14.46 3.92 -7.97
CA PRO A 63 -14.20 5.30 -8.31
C PRO A 63 -14.91 6.25 -7.36
N ILE A 64 -14.21 7.30 -6.92
CA ILE A 64 -14.77 8.29 -6.01
C ILE A 64 -15.44 9.35 -6.86
N MET A 65 -16.72 9.58 -6.58
CA MET A 65 -17.55 10.50 -7.36
C MET A 65 -17.75 11.81 -6.63
N ARG A 66 -17.70 12.88 -7.37
CA ARG A 66 -18.00 14.21 -6.84
C ARG A 66 -18.75 14.98 -7.92
N GLY A 67 -19.97 15.42 -7.58
CA GLY A 67 -20.81 16.16 -8.55
C GLY A 67 -21.15 15.35 -9.79
N GLY A 68 -21.25 14.01 -9.68
CA GLY A 68 -21.55 13.13 -10.81
C GLY A 68 -20.36 12.74 -11.65
N GLU A 69 -19.17 13.18 -11.28
CA GLU A 69 -17.94 12.86 -12.03
C GLU A 69 -16.91 12.13 -11.15
N ALA A 70 -16.19 11.18 -11.75
CA ALA A 70 -15.11 10.50 -11.06
C ALA A 70 -13.93 11.47 -10.90
N VAL A 71 -13.35 11.49 -9.71
CA VAL A 71 -12.24 12.39 -9.39
C VAL A 71 -11.04 11.60 -8.89
N THR A 72 -9.86 12.21 -9.03
CA THR A 72 -8.63 11.66 -8.44
C THR A 72 -8.59 12.03 -6.96
N VAL A 73 -8.05 11.13 -6.14
CA VAL A 73 -7.96 11.33 -4.69
C VAL A 73 -6.59 10.90 -4.20
N ARG A 74 -5.97 11.74 -3.37
CA ARG A 74 -4.74 11.38 -2.67
C ARG A 74 -5.07 10.77 -1.33
N GLY A 75 -4.28 9.78 -0.95
CA GLY A 75 -4.45 9.12 0.33
C GLY A 75 -3.16 8.53 0.84
N THR A 76 -3.19 8.10 2.09
CA THR A 76 -2.06 7.43 2.73
C THR A 76 -2.53 6.08 3.27
N VAL A 77 -1.73 5.05 3.03
CA VAL A 77 -1.97 3.70 3.55
C VAL A 77 -0.79 3.32 4.42
N LYS A 78 -1.08 2.76 5.59
CA LYS A 78 -0.05 2.26 6.50
C LYS A 78 -0.12 0.74 6.55
N ILE A 79 1.00 0.09 6.28
CA ILE A 79 1.09 -1.37 6.29
C ILE A 79 2.03 -1.78 7.43
N PRO A 80 1.50 -2.33 8.51
CA PRO A 80 2.35 -2.85 9.58
C PRO A 80 2.85 -4.25 9.26
N PHE A 81 4.15 -4.46 9.46
CA PHE A 81 4.75 -5.79 9.40
C PHE A 81 5.16 -6.17 10.81
N ILE A 82 4.41 -7.08 11.41
CA ILE A 82 4.63 -7.50 12.78
C ILE A 82 4.68 -9.03 12.82
N ILE A 83 5.72 -9.55 13.48
CA ILE A 83 5.87 -10.99 13.66
C ILE A 83 5.17 -11.37 14.97
N LYS A 84 4.26 -12.31 14.88
CA LYS A 84 3.62 -12.85 16.09
C LYS A 84 4.53 -13.89 16.73
N HIS A 85 4.76 -13.72 18.01
CA HIS A 85 5.59 -14.64 18.80
C HIS A 85 4.73 -15.62 19.58
#